data_ed144ea73db6a473fe8151031b34a176
#
_entry.id   ed144ea73db6a473fe8151031b34a176
#
_cell.length_a   1.000
_cell.length_b   1.000
_cell.length_c   1.000
_cell.angle_alpha   90.00
_cell.angle_beta   90.00
_cell.angle_gamma   90.00
#
_symmetry.space_group_name_H-M   'P 1'
#
loop_
_entity.id
_entity.type
_entity.pdbx_description
1 polymer ?
#
loop_
_entity_poly.entity_id
_entity_poly.type
_entity_poly.pdbx_seq_one_letter_code
_entity_poly.pdbx_strand_id
1 'polypeptide(L)'
;MASITQVARLAGVSAATASRVVSASDYPVSATTRARVLEAARVLDYVPNALARGLLKSRVPVVAVIVHDITDPYFAEIVRGVEDAASASGYLVITCSSERNAERERSYVRLLRSIRAAAVVFAGSGLDDPALTEEMDRHLAAMQADGAAIVHLSPYAGGSPEVSVDNAAGIAAMVAALVALGHRRIAFLAGPRSLVVARERLAGYRRGLEAADIDFDEAMVVQTSFDVDGGALGVDMLLAAGVPFSAVCCANDLLALGALQRLAGLGIAVPGAVSVAGFDDITTAALTSPSLSTVHLPLREMGRRGFRHADRLLAGEVPQSEVLPTQVVMRDSTAPPAPGLAGTTAAPSAARAPALRAGLS
;
A
#
# COMPACT_ATOMS: atom_id res chain seq x y z
N MET A 1 -19.22 18.32 -28.70
CA MET A 1 -19.60 16.99 -28.20
C MET A 1 -21.02 16.68 -28.65
N ALA A 2 -21.28 15.54 -29.27
CA ALA A 2 -22.62 15.14 -29.66
C ALA A 2 -23.54 14.99 -28.44
N SER A 3 -24.83 15.28 -28.59
CA SER A 3 -25.82 15.17 -27.52
C SER A 3 -26.78 14.00 -27.77
N ILE A 4 -27.38 13.47 -26.70
CA ILE A 4 -28.40 12.42 -26.82
C ILE A 4 -29.57 12.81 -27.71
N THR A 5 -29.88 14.12 -27.76
CA THR A 5 -30.91 14.67 -28.63
C THR A 5 -30.55 14.56 -30.13
N GLN A 6 -29.26 14.73 -30.47
CA GLN A 6 -28.78 14.53 -31.84
C GLN A 6 -28.79 13.04 -32.23
N VAL A 7 -28.41 12.14 -31.31
CA VAL A 7 -28.53 10.69 -31.52
C VAL A 7 -29.99 10.29 -31.74
N ALA A 8 -30.91 10.78 -30.92
CA ALA A 8 -32.34 10.53 -31.06
C ALA A 8 -32.89 10.99 -32.40
N ARG A 9 -32.50 12.20 -32.83
CA ARG A 9 -32.91 12.77 -34.13
C ARG A 9 -32.41 11.90 -35.29
N LEU A 10 -31.12 11.53 -35.29
CA LEU A 10 -30.53 10.70 -36.34
C LEU A 10 -31.14 9.29 -36.40
N ALA A 11 -31.45 8.71 -35.23
CA ALA A 11 -32.09 7.41 -35.12
C ALA A 11 -33.60 7.41 -35.35
N GLY A 12 -34.26 8.60 -35.48
CA GLY A 12 -35.71 8.72 -35.65
C GLY A 12 -36.51 8.22 -34.45
N VAL A 13 -36.06 8.53 -33.23
CA VAL A 13 -36.70 8.11 -31.97
C VAL A 13 -36.75 9.28 -30.96
N SER A 14 -37.49 9.10 -29.86
CA SER A 14 -37.48 10.09 -28.77
C SER A 14 -36.13 10.08 -28.03
N ALA A 15 -35.76 11.23 -27.43
CA ALA A 15 -34.57 11.33 -26.59
C ALA A 15 -34.58 10.31 -25.43
N ALA A 16 -35.78 10.04 -24.87
CA ALA A 16 -35.95 9.03 -23.83
C ALA A 16 -35.65 7.61 -24.35
N THR A 17 -36.10 7.26 -25.55
CA THR A 17 -35.83 5.97 -26.19
C THR A 17 -34.31 5.82 -26.49
N ALA A 18 -33.69 6.87 -27.06
CA ALA A 18 -32.27 6.88 -27.34
C ALA A 18 -31.46 6.71 -26.06
N SER A 19 -31.79 7.46 -25.00
CA SER A 19 -31.11 7.36 -23.68
C SER A 19 -31.23 5.96 -23.09
N ARG A 20 -32.40 5.32 -23.13
CA ARG A 20 -32.61 3.97 -22.62
C ARG A 20 -31.77 2.92 -23.37
N VAL A 21 -31.69 3.01 -24.69
CA VAL A 21 -30.89 2.09 -25.52
C VAL A 21 -29.40 2.25 -25.21
N VAL A 22 -28.91 3.50 -25.22
CA VAL A 22 -27.47 3.78 -24.98
C VAL A 22 -27.07 3.48 -23.55
N SER A 23 -27.99 3.56 -22.59
CA SER A 23 -27.73 3.20 -21.18
C SER A 23 -27.88 1.70 -20.90
N ALA A 24 -28.13 0.86 -21.89
CA ALA A 24 -28.38 -0.57 -21.76
C ALA A 24 -29.44 -0.90 -20.68
N SER A 25 -30.52 -0.10 -20.59
CA SER A 25 -31.60 -0.36 -19.65
C SER A 25 -32.44 -1.57 -20.09
N ASP A 26 -33.04 -2.29 -19.12
CA ASP A 26 -33.92 -3.44 -19.35
C ASP A 26 -35.29 -3.06 -19.98
N TYR A 27 -35.47 -1.80 -20.26
CA TYR A 27 -36.72 -1.34 -20.89
C TYR A 27 -36.87 -1.97 -22.31
N PRO A 28 -38.01 -2.59 -22.59
CA PRO A 28 -38.22 -3.28 -23.85
C PRO A 28 -38.19 -2.32 -25.06
N VAL A 29 -37.17 -2.48 -25.87
CA VAL A 29 -37.01 -1.78 -27.15
C VAL A 29 -36.77 -2.83 -28.22
N SER A 30 -37.44 -2.70 -29.38
CA SER A 30 -37.30 -3.63 -30.51
C SER A 30 -35.84 -3.69 -30.95
N ALA A 31 -35.37 -4.89 -31.39
CA ALA A 31 -34.01 -5.09 -31.89
C ALA A 31 -33.64 -4.09 -33.01
N THR A 32 -34.60 -3.80 -33.92
CA THR A 32 -34.41 -2.84 -35.01
C THR A 32 -34.19 -1.42 -34.49
N THR A 33 -34.98 -0.96 -33.52
CA THR A 33 -34.81 0.37 -32.91
C THR A 33 -33.50 0.46 -32.15
N ARG A 34 -33.12 -0.58 -31.42
CA ARG A 34 -31.83 -0.68 -30.70
C ARG A 34 -30.66 -0.52 -31.69
N ALA A 35 -30.69 -1.25 -32.81
CA ALA A 35 -29.63 -1.20 -33.83
C ALA A 35 -29.49 0.21 -34.43
N ARG A 36 -30.62 0.89 -34.78
CA ARG A 36 -30.59 2.25 -35.30
C ARG A 36 -30.00 3.26 -34.32
N VAL A 37 -30.35 3.17 -33.05
CA VAL A 37 -29.83 4.08 -32.01
C VAL A 37 -28.34 3.87 -31.79
N LEU A 38 -27.88 2.61 -31.73
CA LEU A 38 -26.45 2.32 -31.55
C LEU A 38 -25.64 2.79 -32.77
N GLU A 39 -26.14 2.61 -33.97
CA GLU A 39 -25.49 3.11 -35.19
C GLU A 39 -25.44 4.63 -35.22
N ALA A 40 -26.54 5.32 -34.87
CA ALA A 40 -26.56 6.77 -34.76
C ALA A 40 -25.55 7.29 -33.71
N ALA A 41 -25.43 6.61 -32.57
CA ALA A 41 -24.45 6.95 -31.54
C ALA A 41 -23.01 6.77 -32.06
N ARG A 42 -22.74 5.70 -32.81
CA ARG A 42 -21.43 5.41 -33.42
C ARG A 42 -21.07 6.49 -34.47
N VAL A 43 -21.98 6.83 -35.36
CA VAL A 43 -21.78 7.83 -36.44
C VAL A 43 -21.49 9.22 -35.85
N LEU A 44 -22.13 9.57 -34.73
CA LEU A 44 -21.95 10.85 -34.05
C LEU A 44 -20.79 10.85 -33.04
N ASP A 45 -20.07 9.76 -32.89
CA ASP A 45 -19.08 9.57 -31.81
C ASP A 45 -19.65 10.01 -30.45
N TYR A 46 -20.89 9.59 -30.20
CA TYR A 46 -21.57 9.95 -28.97
C TYR A 46 -21.15 9.05 -27.81
N VAL A 47 -20.46 9.64 -26.89
CA VAL A 47 -20.14 8.98 -25.61
C VAL A 47 -21.15 9.41 -24.55
N PRO A 48 -21.90 8.46 -23.95
CA PRO A 48 -22.83 8.77 -22.88
C PRO A 48 -22.13 9.44 -21.69
N ASN A 49 -22.63 10.59 -21.26
CA ASN A 49 -22.07 11.25 -20.08
C ASN A 49 -22.27 10.38 -18.82
N ALA A 50 -21.17 9.87 -18.26
CA ALA A 50 -21.18 9.03 -17.06
C ALA A 50 -21.78 9.76 -15.84
N LEU A 51 -21.57 11.08 -15.73
CA LEU A 51 -22.16 11.91 -14.68
C LEU A 51 -23.67 12.01 -14.82
N ALA A 52 -24.18 12.22 -16.06
CA ALA A 52 -25.61 12.26 -16.33
C ALA A 52 -26.29 10.90 -16.08
N ARG A 53 -25.58 9.79 -16.34
CA ARG A 53 -26.05 8.43 -15.97
C ARG A 53 -25.99 8.19 -14.47
N GLY A 54 -24.97 8.72 -13.79
CA GLY A 54 -24.83 8.70 -12.34
C GLY A 54 -26.02 9.37 -11.63
N LEU A 55 -26.58 10.44 -12.20
CA LEU A 55 -27.79 11.06 -11.69
C LEU A 55 -29.02 10.13 -11.73
N LEU A 56 -29.07 9.20 -12.69
CA LEU A 56 -30.15 8.19 -12.80
C LEU A 56 -29.87 6.94 -11.94
N LYS A 57 -28.60 6.59 -11.72
CA LYS A 57 -28.15 5.41 -10.95
C LYS A 57 -27.62 5.76 -9.56
N SER A 58 -27.75 6.99 -9.10
CA SER A 58 -27.26 7.54 -7.82
C SER A 58 -25.73 7.53 -7.64
N ARG A 59 -24.92 6.90 -8.54
CA ARG A 59 -23.46 6.79 -8.40
C ARG A 59 -22.75 6.79 -9.75
N VAL A 60 -21.52 7.33 -9.79
CA VAL A 60 -20.63 7.22 -10.94
C VAL A 60 -19.81 5.94 -10.81
N PRO A 61 -19.59 5.15 -11.88
CA PRO A 61 -18.82 3.90 -11.83
C PRO A 61 -17.31 4.20 -11.71
N VAL A 62 -16.93 4.84 -10.63
CA VAL A 62 -15.56 5.20 -10.27
C VAL A 62 -15.25 4.58 -8.92
N VAL A 63 -14.12 3.89 -8.84
CA VAL A 63 -13.50 3.41 -7.61
C VAL A 63 -12.23 4.22 -7.38
N ALA A 64 -12.15 4.91 -6.28
CA ALA A 64 -10.92 5.61 -5.89
C ALA A 64 -10.06 4.73 -5.00
N VAL A 65 -8.76 4.71 -5.25
CA VAL A 65 -7.77 4.12 -4.35
C VAL A 65 -6.94 5.25 -3.75
N ILE A 66 -7.05 5.45 -2.44
CA ILE A 66 -6.23 6.42 -1.72
C ILE A 66 -5.00 5.71 -1.20
N VAL A 67 -3.84 6.14 -1.68
CA VAL A 67 -2.51 5.65 -1.31
C VAL A 67 -1.71 6.75 -0.62
N HIS A 68 -0.66 6.40 0.09
CA HIS A 68 0.25 7.42 0.61
C HIS A 68 1.14 7.97 -0.49
N ASP A 69 1.83 7.08 -1.24
CA ASP A 69 2.73 7.48 -2.31
C ASP A 69 2.66 6.47 -3.47
N ILE A 70 2.24 6.93 -4.65
CA ILE A 70 2.15 6.06 -5.83
C ILE A 70 3.52 5.63 -6.38
N THR A 71 4.59 6.31 -5.98
CA THR A 71 5.95 5.95 -6.39
C THR A 71 6.52 4.79 -5.58
N ASP A 72 5.93 4.47 -4.43
CA ASP A 72 6.26 3.28 -3.66
C ASP A 72 5.66 2.03 -4.34
N PRO A 73 6.48 1.05 -4.77
CA PRO A 73 6.02 -0.17 -5.42
C PRO A 73 5.00 -0.97 -4.61
N TYR A 74 5.00 -0.86 -3.29
CA TYR A 74 4.00 -1.45 -2.40
C TYR A 74 2.57 -1.03 -2.80
N PHE A 75 2.35 0.27 -2.96
CA PHE A 75 1.03 0.78 -3.34
C PHE A 75 0.69 0.50 -4.80
N ALA A 76 1.69 0.53 -5.68
CA ALA A 76 1.48 0.25 -7.10
C ALA A 76 0.93 -1.16 -7.35
N GLU A 77 1.43 -2.18 -6.63
CA GLU A 77 0.92 -3.56 -6.72
C GLU A 77 -0.51 -3.68 -6.17
N ILE A 78 -0.84 -2.99 -5.09
CA ILE A 78 -2.20 -2.95 -4.54
C ILE A 78 -3.16 -2.30 -5.55
N VAL A 79 -2.80 -1.12 -6.09
CA VAL A 79 -3.61 -0.42 -7.11
C VAL A 79 -3.85 -1.33 -8.31
N ARG A 80 -2.81 -2.01 -8.79
CA ARG A 80 -2.93 -2.97 -9.89
C ARG A 80 -3.92 -4.09 -9.59
N GLY A 81 -3.94 -4.57 -8.34
CA GLY A 81 -4.92 -5.57 -7.90
C GLY A 81 -6.36 -5.04 -7.94
N VAL A 82 -6.57 -3.80 -7.49
CA VAL A 82 -7.89 -3.14 -7.58
C VAL A 82 -8.29 -2.96 -9.05
N GLU A 83 -7.38 -2.48 -9.92
CA GLU A 83 -7.64 -2.29 -11.35
C GLU A 83 -8.04 -3.60 -12.06
N ASP A 84 -7.31 -4.69 -11.79
CA ASP A 84 -7.62 -6.01 -12.37
C ASP A 84 -9.06 -6.45 -12.08
N ALA A 85 -9.54 -6.22 -10.85
CA ALA A 85 -10.88 -6.64 -10.44
C ALA A 85 -11.97 -5.63 -10.86
N ALA A 86 -11.71 -4.33 -10.71
CA ALA A 86 -12.66 -3.27 -10.97
C ALA A 86 -12.97 -3.11 -12.48
N SER A 87 -11.95 -3.23 -13.34
CA SER A 87 -12.14 -3.11 -14.79
C SER A 87 -13.03 -4.21 -15.36
N ALA A 88 -12.94 -5.44 -14.82
CA ALA A 88 -13.81 -6.55 -15.19
C ALA A 88 -15.30 -6.28 -14.87
N SER A 89 -15.56 -5.45 -13.85
CA SER A 89 -16.91 -5.02 -13.43
C SER A 89 -17.33 -3.65 -14.05
N GLY A 90 -16.54 -3.11 -14.98
CA GLY A 90 -16.85 -1.87 -15.68
C GLY A 90 -16.65 -0.59 -14.88
N TYR A 91 -15.84 -0.62 -13.81
CA TYR A 91 -15.45 0.56 -13.04
C TYR A 91 -14.15 1.17 -13.57
N LEU A 92 -14.09 2.51 -13.56
CA LEU A 92 -12.85 3.26 -13.72
C LEU A 92 -12.16 3.35 -12.35
N VAL A 93 -10.87 3.02 -12.29
CA VAL A 93 -10.07 3.23 -11.09
C VAL A 93 -9.33 4.56 -11.20
N ILE A 94 -9.37 5.35 -10.14
CA ILE A 94 -8.56 6.57 -9.98
C ILE A 94 -7.69 6.43 -8.74
N THR A 95 -6.43 6.81 -8.85
CA THR A 95 -5.50 6.78 -7.72
C THR A 95 -5.29 8.18 -7.17
N CYS A 96 -5.38 8.33 -5.85
CA CYS A 96 -5.18 9.57 -5.12
C CYS A 96 -3.98 9.42 -4.17
N SER A 97 -2.90 10.15 -4.39
CA SER A 97 -1.70 10.12 -3.55
C SER A 97 -1.78 11.20 -2.46
N SER A 98 -1.89 10.77 -1.18
CA SER A 98 -2.09 11.69 -0.05
C SER A 98 -0.79 12.22 0.56
N GLU A 99 0.35 11.56 0.28
CA GLU A 99 1.67 11.86 0.87
C GLU A 99 1.62 11.89 2.41
N ARG A 100 0.80 11.02 3.01
CA ARG A 100 0.53 10.98 4.46
C ARG A 100 0.02 12.29 5.04
N ASN A 101 -0.58 13.15 4.19
CA ASN A 101 -1.15 14.42 4.59
C ASN A 101 -2.66 14.26 4.86
N ALA A 102 -3.06 14.34 6.12
CA ALA A 102 -4.46 14.15 6.55
C ALA A 102 -5.43 15.15 5.90
N GLU A 103 -5.02 16.43 5.70
CA GLU A 103 -5.88 17.43 5.05
C GLU A 103 -6.09 17.10 3.56
N ARG A 104 -5.03 16.66 2.87
CA ARG A 104 -5.13 16.22 1.47
C ARG A 104 -6.06 15.00 1.35
N GLU A 105 -5.95 14.04 2.26
CA GLU A 105 -6.81 12.85 2.28
C GLU A 105 -8.28 13.23 2.49
N ARG A 106 -8.57 14.11 3.47
CA ARG A 106 -9.93 14.66 3.66
C ARG A 106 -10.45 15.42 2.43
N SER A 107 -9.58 16.18 1.78
CA SER A 107 -9.93 16.88 0.54
C SER A 107 -10.33 15.92 -0.57
N TYR A 108 -9.61 14.80 -0.73
CA TYR A 108 -9.98 13.74 -1.66
C TYR A 108 -11.32 13.12 -1.31
N VAL A 109 -11.56 12.77 -0.05
CA VAL A 109 -12.84 12.20 0.39
C VAL A 109 -14.00 13.14 0.07
N ARG A 110 -13.87 14.46 0.36
CA ARG A 110 -14.89 15.46 0.00
C ARG A 110 -15.14 15.55 -1.51
N LEU A 111 -14.07 15.54 -2.31
CA LEU A 111 -14.16 15.59 -3.77
C LEU A 111 -14.83 14.33 -4.33
N LEU A 112 -14.42 13.14 -3.86
CA LEU A 112 -14.98 11.85 -4.26
C LEU A 112 -16.47 11.74 -3.92
N ARG A 113 -16.87 12.27 -2.75
CA ARG A 113 -18.27 12.39 -2.38
C ARG A 113 -19.03 13.31 -3.34
N SER A 114 -18.46 14.46 -3.72
CA SER A 114 -19.10 15.43 -4.62
C SER A 114 -19.38 14.87 -6.02
N ILE A 115 -18.50 14.01 -6.53
CA ILE A 115 -18.68 13.31 -7.81
C ILE A 115 -19.49 12.01 -7.67
N ARG A 116 -19.93 11.65 -6.45
CA ARG A 116 -20.64 10.40 -6.16
C ARG A 116 -19.87 9.15 -6.60
N ALA A 117 -18.59 9.08 -6.29
CA ALA A 117 -17.78 7.87 -6.53
C ALA A 117 -18.45 6.65 -5.90
N ALA A 118 -18.45 5.52 -6.61
CA ALA A 118 -19.12 4.31 -6.16
C ALA A 118 -18.40 3.69 -4.93
N ALA A 119 -17.07 3.73 -4.92
CA ALA A 119 -16.29 3.18 -3.81
C ALA A 119 -15.00 3.97 -3.55
N VAL A 120 -14.52 3.87 -2.32
CA VAL A 120 -13.18 4.32 -1.91
C VAL A 120 -12.48 3.15 -1.21
N VAL A 121 -11.27 2.83 -1.68
CA VAL A 121 -10.38 1.84 -1.10
C VAL A 121 -9.18 2.58 -0.52
N PHE A 122 -8.99 2.49 0.80
CA PHE A 122 -7.83 3.06 1.49
C PHE A 122 -6.73 2.01 1.56
N ALA A 123 -5.62 2.23 0.84
CA ALA A 123 -4.49 1.32 0.81
C ALA A 123 -3.42 1.65 1.85
N GLY A 124 -3.48 2.84 2.42
CA GLY A 124 -2.52 3.29 3.43
C GLY A 124 -2.95 2.97 4.86
N SER A 125 -1.98 2.90 5.76
CA SER A 125 -2.21 2.77 7.19
C SER A 125 -2.77 4.07 7.78
N GLY A 126 -3.74 3.96 8.67
CA GLY A 126 -4.25 5.08 9.46
C GLY A 126 -3.15 5.73 10.32
N LEU A 127 -3.36 7.01 10.62
CA LEU A 127 -2.58 7.72 11.63
C LEU A 127 -3.09 7.36 13.02
N ASP A 128 -2.18 7.28 13.98
CA ASP A 128 -2.51 7.10 15.39
C ASP A 128 -2.83 8.45 16.04
N ASP A 129 -3.88 9.07 15.53
CA ASP A 129 -4.43 10.34 16.04
C ASP A 129 -5.96 10.23 16.13
N PRO A 130 -6.52 10.11 17.34
CA PRO A 130 -7.96 9.93 17.52
C PRO A 130 -8.80 11.09 16.96
N ALA A 131 -8.30 12.33 17.04
CA ALA A 131 -9.05 13.50 16.56
C ALA A 131 -9.15 13.51 15.02
N LEU A 132 -8.04 13.18 14.33
CA LEU A 132 -8.01 13.06 12.87
C LEU A 132 -8.87 11.88 12.40
N THR A 133 -8.85 10.77 13.15
CA THR A 133 -9.67 9.58 12.86
C THR A 133 -11.15 9.90 12.98
N GLU A 134 -11.58 10.53 14.07
CA GLU A 134 -12.99 10.90 14.28
C GLU A 134 -13.51 11.86 13.20
N GLU A 135 -12.71 12.82 12.77
CA GLU A 135 -13.08 13.72 11.68
C GLU A 135 -13.22 12.97 10.34
N MET A 136 -12.28 12.07 10.03
CA MET A 136 -12.35 11.24 8.85
C MET A 136 -13.59 10.34 8.87
N ASP A 137 -13.87 9.69 10.00
CA ASP A 137 -15.04 8.81 10.17
C ASP A 137 -16.35 9.52 9.88
N ARG A 138 -16.49 10.79 10.29
CA ARG A 138 -17.68 11.59 9.96
C ARG A 138 -17.84 11.80 8.46
N HIS A 139 -16.75 12.01 7.72
CA HIS A 139 -16.79 12.15 6.26
C HIS A 139 -17.10 10.81 5.57
N LEU A 140 -16.50 9.73 6.05
CA LEU A 140 -16.73 8.39 5.52
C LEU A 140 -18.17 7.91 5.78
N ALA A 141 -18.69 8.12 6.98
CA ALA A 141 -20.09 7.82 7.31
C ALA A 141 -21.08 8.57 6.41
N ALA A 142 -20.79 9.84 6.10
CA ALA A 142 -21.60 10.63 5.18
C ALA A 142 -21.53 10.08 3.73
N MET A 143 -20.37 9.61 3.26
CA MET A 143 -20.25 8.93 1.95
C MET A 143 -21.01 7.61 1.92
N GLN A 144 -20.93 6.81 2.99
CA GLN A 144 -21.68 5.55 3.12
C GLN A 144 -23.19 5.79 3.11
N ALA A 145 -23.67 6.83 3.81
CA ALA A 145 -25.09 7.23 3.78
C ALA A 145 -25.55 7.63 2.35
N ASP A 146 -24.67 8.26 1.55
CA ASP A 146 -24.90 8.55 0.14
C ASP A 146 -24.76 7.29 -0.74
N GLY A 147 -24.41 6.13 -0.14
CA GLY A 147 -24.36 4.81 -0.75
C GLY A 147 -23.01 4.41 -1.32
N ALA A 148 -21.92 5.11 -1.03
CA ALA A 148 -20.57 4.67 -1.45
C ALA A 148 -20.09 3.49 -0.59
N ALA A 149 -19.32 2.58 -1.19
CA ALA A 149 -18.62 1.53 -0.46
C ALA A 149 -17.27 2.05 0.05
N ILE A 150 -16.94 1.77 1.32
CA ILE A 150 -15.67 2.11 1.94
C ILE A 150 -14.99 0.83 2.40
N VAL A 151 -13.73 0.64 1.99
CA VAL A 151 -12.91 -0.54 2.34
C VAL A 151 -11.50 -0.08 2.72
N HIS A 152 -10.91 -0.69 3.74
CA HIS A 152 -9.54 -0.45 4.15
C HIS A 152 -8.65 -1.66 3.85
N LEU A 153 -7.43 -1.42 3.36
CA LEU A 153 -6.40 -2.46 3.12
C LEU A 153 -5.31 -2.44 4.22
N SER A 154 -5.72 -2.03 5.40
CA SER A 154 -4.91 -2.01 6.63
C SER A 154 -5.86 -1.99 7.82
N PRO A 155 -5.40 -2.31 9.04
CA PRO A 155 -6.23 -2.19 10.23
C PRO A 155 -6.79 -0.78 10.39
N TYR A 156 -8.11 -0.70 10.61
CA TYR A 156 -8.84 0.56 10.78
C TYR A 156 -9.94 0.44 11.84
N ALA A 157 -9.96 1.35 12.79
CA ALA A 157 -10.87 1.30 13.94
C ALA A 157 -12.34 1.69 13.62
N GLY A 158 -12.62 2.25 12.45
CA GLY A 158 -13.93 2.85 12.10
C GLY A 158 -15.02 1.87 11.62
N GLY A 159 -14.84 0.54 11.75
CA GLY A 159 -15.88 -0.46 11.48
C GLY A 159 -16.18 -0.74 10.01
N SER A 160 -15.47 -0.16 9.06
CA SER A 160 -15.53 -0.55 7.64
C SER A 160 -14.84 -1.89 7.44
N PRO A 161 -15.28 -2.74 6.49
CA PRO A 161 -14.59 -3.99 6.17
C PRO A 161 -13.14 -3.73 5.76
N GLU A 162 -12.24 -4.60 6.23
CA GLU A 162 -10.83 -4.51 5.92
C GLU A 162 -10.27 -5.79 5.29
N VAL A 163 -9.22 -5.63 4.50
CA VAL A 163 -8.36 -6.71 4.03
C VAL A 163 -6.95 -6.36 4.46
N SER A 164 -6.43 -7.05 5.45
CA SER A 164 -5.13 -6.74 6.06
C SER A 164 -4.18 -7.93 6.03
N VAL A 165 -2.98 -7.73 6.57
CA VAL A 165 -1.99 -8.77 6.85
C VAL A 165 -1.60 -8.71 8.31
N ASP A 166 -1.16 -9.84 8.90
CA ASP A 166 -0.59 -9.83 10.25
C ASP A 166 0.86 -9.32 10.21
N ASN A 167 1.02 -7.99 10.30
CA ASN A 167 2.31 -7.32 10.31
C ASN A 167 3.21 -7.82 11.46
N ALA A 168 2.62 -8.04 12.63
CA ALA A 168 3.38 -8.48 13.81
C ALA A 168 3.86 -9.92 13.65
N ALA A 169 3.01 -10.83 13.15
CA ALA A 169 3.42 -12.21 12.89
C ALA A 169 4.49 -12.29 11.79
N GLY A 170 4.35 -11.48 10.72
CA GLY A 170 5.32 -11.45 9.62
C GLY A 170 6.72 -11.02 10.08
N ILE A 171 6.82 -9.92 10.84
CA ILE A 171 8.12 -9.48 11.41
C ILE A 171 8.65 -10.49 12.44
N ALA A 172 7.81 -11.04 13.31
CA ALA A 172 8.24 -12.05 14.26
C ALA A 172 8.83 -13.30 13.56
N ALA A 173 8.21 -13.71 12.44
CA ALA A 173 8.72 -14.81 11.63
C ALA A 173 10.08 -14.47 10.97
N MET A 174 10.28 -13.24 10.49
CA MET A 174 11.59 -12.80 9.96
C MET A 174 12.65 -12.78 11.06
N VAL A 175 12.34 -12.27 12.26
CA VAL A 175 13.27 -12.31 13.40
C VAL A 175 13.61 -13.75 13.74
N ALA A 176 12.65 -14.66 13.80
CA ALA A 176 12.89 -16.08 14.04
C ALA A 176 13.80 -16.71 12.98
N ALA A 177 13.64 -16.34 11.68
CA ALA A 177 14.53 -16.80 10.62
C ALA A 177 15.97 -16.28 10.79
N LEU A 178 16.15 -15.02 11.18
CA LEU A 178 17.49 -14.48 11.50
C LEU A 178 18.11 -15.17 12.72
N VAL A 179 17.32 -15.45 13.75
CA VAL A 179 17.78 -16.21 14.95
C VAL A 179 18.18 -17.63 14.57
N ALA A 180 17.44 -18.29 13.67
CA ALA A 180 17.77 -19.61 13.17
C ALA A 180 19.10 -19.65 12.38
N LEU A 181 19.51 -18.54 11.76
CA LEU A 181 20.84 -18.36 11.16
C LEU A 181 21.95 -18.13 12.22
N GLY A 182 21.60 -17.92 13.48
CA GLY A 182 22.54 -17.69 14.59
C GLY A 182 22.68 -16.23 15.01
N HIS A 183 21.91 -15.31 14.46
CA HIS A 183 21.94 -13.91 14.89
C HIS A 183 21.31 -13.76 16.29
N ARG A 184 21.99 -13.01 17.16
CA ARG A 184 21.51 -12.64 18.52
C ARG A 184 21.49 -11.13 18.75
N ARG A 185 22.19 -10.38 17.92
CA ARG A 185 22.25 -8.92 17.92
C ARG A 185 21.61 -8.43 16.62
N ILE A 186 20.29 -8.25 16.65
CA ILE A 186 19.47 -7.87 15.49
C ILE A 186 18.97 -6.45 15.72
N ALA A 187 19.41 -5.49 14.92
CA ALA A 187 18.88 -4.13 14.95
C ALA A 187 17.54 -4.04 14.18
N PHE A 188 16.72 -3.06 14.50
CA PHE A 188 15.45 -2.84 13.82
C PHE A 188 15.31 -1.40 13.31
N LEU A 189 15.20 -1.24 12.00
CA LEU A 189 14.82 0.05 11.38
C LEU A 189 13.30 0.13 11.33
N ALA A 190 12.73 0.87 12.27
CA ALA A 190 11.30 1.10 12.37
C ALA A 190 10.88 2.32 11.54
N GLY A 191 9.64 2.33 11.09
CA GLY A 191 9.02 3.50 10.49
C GLY A 191 8.52 4.50 11.54
N PRO A 192 7.82 5.57 11.10
CA PRO A 192 7.28 6.59 11.99
C PRO A 192 6.30 6.04 13.03
N ARG A 193 6.47 6.40 14.30
CA ARG A 193 5.60 5.94 15.42
C ARG A 193 4.12 6.28 15.25
N SER A 194 3.84 7.34 14.49
CA SER A 194 2.48 7.78 14.21
C SER A 194 1.68 6.84 13.30
N LEU A 195 2.34 5.84 12.70
CA LEU A 195 1.69 4.89 11.82
C LEU A 195 1.35 3.58 12.55
N VAL A 196 0.11 3.13 12.43
CA VAL A 196 -0.36 1.87 13.04
C VAL A 196 0.51 0.70 12.61
N VAL A 197 0.79 0.55 11.31
CA VAL A 197 1.64 -0.54 10.78
C VAL A 197 3.07 -0.52 11.33
N ALA A 198 3.65 0.66 11.58
CA ALA A 198 4.99 0.75 12.17
C ALA A 198 5.02 0.23 13.61
N ARG A 199 3.97 0.51 14.39
CA ARG A 199 3.82 -0.01 15.75
C ARG A 199 3.58 -1.53 15.76
N GLU A 200 2.75 -2.03 14.86
CA GLU A 200 2.51 -3.48 14.73
C GLU A 200 3.80 -4.23 14.37
N ARG A 201 4.58 -3.69 13.41
CA ARG A 201 5.86 -4.28 13.01
C ARG A 201 6.88 -4.23 14.13
N LEU A 202 6.96 -3.13 14.90
CA LEU A 202 7.80 -3.06 16.10
C LEU A 202 7.36 -4.05 17.19
N ALA A 203 6.06 -4.22 17.41
CA ALA A 203 5.54 -5.23 18.33
C ALA A 203 5.91 -6.65 17.87
N GLY A 204 5.87 -6.91 16.56
CA GLY A 204 6.33 -8.18 15.97
C GLY A 204 7.82 -8.43 16.21
N TYR A 205 8.65 -7.39 16.06
CA TYR A 205 10.10 -7.50 16.36
C TYR A 205 10.34 -7.86 17.84
N ARG A 206 9.66 -7.17 18.78
CA ARG A 206 9.76 -7.51 20.21
C ARG A 206 9.33 -8.95 20.50
N ARG A 207 8.19 -9.36 19.95
CA ARG A 207 7.68 -10.72 20.10
C ARG A 207 8.64 -11.77 19.52
N GLY A 208 9.29 -11.48 18.40
CA GLY A 208 10.28 -12.38 17.79
C GLY A 208 11.54 -12.54 18.63
N LEU A 209 12.03 -11.46 19.27
CA LEU A 209 13.15 -11.51 20.22
C LEU A 209 12.79 -12.28 21.48
N GLU A 210 11.63 -11.97 22.07
CA GLU A 210 11.13 -12.65 23.29
C GLU A 210 11.01 -14.18 23.08
N ALA A 211 10.45 -14.59 21.93
CA ALA A 211 10.33 -16.01 21.59
C ALA A 211 11.67 -16.73 21.41
N ALA A 212 12.77 -15.99 21.26
CA ALA A 212 14.12 -16.50 21.12
C ALA A 212 14.99 -16.30 22.36
N ASP A 213 14.38 -15.90 23.49
CA ASP A 213 15.08 -15.53 24.73
C ASP A 213 16.21 -14.49 24.50
N ILE A 214 15.88 -13.43 23.71
CA ILE A 214 16.76 -12.29 23.47
C ILE A 214 16.10 -11.05 24.08
N ASP A 215 16.84 -10.38 24.98
CA ASP A 215 16.37 -9.15 25.61
C ASP A 215 16.18 -8.04 24.57
N PHE A 216 15.05 -7.32 24.71
CA PHE A 216 14.79 -6.13 23.90
C PHE A 216 15.69 -4.98 24.36
N ASP A 217 16.47 -4.43 23.43
CA ASP A 217 17.35 -3.29 23.64
C ASP A 217 16.85 -2.10 22.80
N GLU A 218 16.40 -1.02 23.46
CA GLU A 218 15.87 0.15 22.77
C GLU A 218 16.93 0.85 21.89
N ALA A 219 18.22 0.74 22.24
CA ALA A 219 19.32 1.26 21.44
C ALA A 219 19.50 0.54 20.08
N MET A 220 18.89 -0.64 19.93
CA MET A 220 18.84 -1.40 18.67
C MET A 220 17.69 -0.96 17.75
N VAL A 221 16.81 -0.05 18.18
CA VAL A 221 15.65 0.39 17.43
C VAL A 221 15.83 1.83 16.98
N VAL A 222 15.85 2.04 15.66
CA VAL A 222 15.95 3.37 15.07
C VAL A 222 14.68 3.66 14.28
N GLN A 223 14.16 4.88 14.47
CA GLN A 223 12.96 5.34 13.77
C GLN A 223 13.31 6.37 12.72
N THR A 224 12.85 6.12 11.50
CA THR A 224 13.06 6.99 10.34
C THR A 224 11.80 7.01 9.46
N SER A 225 11.81 7.73 8.34
CA SER A 225 10.78 7.67 7.30
C SER A 225 10.79 6.30 6.60
N PHE A 226 9.63 5.89 6.03
CA PHE A 226 9.48 4.66 5.25
C PHE A 226 9.96 4.84 3.81
N ASP A 227 11.20 5.23 3.62
CA ASP A 227 11.83 5.47 2.31
C ASP A 227 13.32 5.05 2.32
N VAL A 228 13.96 5.13 1.16
CA VAL A 228 15.37 4.76 0.98
C VAL A 228 16.30 5.66 1.81
N ASP A 229 16.01 6.96 1.87
CA ASP A 229 16.81 7.90 2.66
C ASP A 229 16.71 7.61 4.16
N GLY A 230 15.51 7.23 4.63
CA GLY A 230 15.29 6.76 6.00
C GLY A 230 16.10 5.51 6.32
N GLY A 231 16.23 4.58 5.38
CA GLY A 231 17.06 3.38 5.53
C GLY A 231 18.55 3.71 5.66
N ALA A 232 19.06 4.61 4.82
CA ALA A 232 20.44 5.08 4.89
C ALA A 232 20.74 5.82 6.21
N LEU A 233 19.86 6.75 6.60
CA LEU A 233 19.96 7.48 7.86
C LEU A 233 19.91 6.52 9.06
N GLY A 234 19.04 5.50 9.03
CA GLY A 234 18.91 4.51 10.07
C GLY A 234 20.21 3.72 10.31
N VAL A 235 20.92 3.35 9.26
CA VAL A 235 22.25 2.73 9.37
C VAL A 235 23.25 3.68 10.02
N ASP A 236 23.30 4.95 9.62
CA ASP A 236 24.22 5.93 10.23
C ASP A 236 23.93 6.12 11.72
N MET A 237 22.66 6.15 12.12
CA MET A 237 22.27 6.28 13.53
C MET A 237 22.66 5.03 14.34
N LEU A 238 22.47 3.81 13.81
CA LEU A 238 22.89 2.57 14.46
C LEU A 238 24.41 2.53 14.66
N LEU A 239 25.19 2.92 13.66
CA LEU A 239 26.64 2.97 13.73
C LEU A 239 27.12 4.03 14.73
N ALA A 240 26.47 5.21 14.74
CA ALA A 240 26.78 6.29 15.69
C ALA A 240 26.47 5.93 17.15
N ALA A 241 25.43 5.11 17.38
CA ALA A 241 25.09 4.61 18.71
C ALA A 241 26.18 3.64 19.26
N GLY A 242 27.04 3.11 18.41
CA GLY A 242 28.14 2.24 18.81
C GLY A 242 27.67 0.87 19.35
N VAL A 243 26.40 0.53 19.16
CA VAL A 243 25.83 -0.75 19.60
C VAL A 243 26.14 -1.81 18.55
N PRO A 244 26.81 -2.92 18.90
CA PRO A 244 27.16 -3.96 17.93
C PRO A 244 25.91 -4.72 17.48
N PHE A 245 25.79 -4.95 16.17
CA PHE A 245 24.73 -5.77 15.56
C PHE A 245 25.32 -6.64 14.45
N SER A 246 24.72 -7.77 14.19
CA SER A 246 25.08 -8.70 13.11
C SER A 246 24.00 -8.79 12.04
N ALA A 247 22.81 -8.28 12.31
CA ALA A 247 21.73 -8.20 11.35
C ALA A 247 20.90 -6.91 11.56
N VAL A 248 20.31 -6.43 10.50
CA VAL A 248 19.32 -5.34 10.48
C VAL A 248 18.03 -5.88 9.89
N CYS A 249 16.98 -5.92 10.70
CA CYS A 249 15.62 -6.17 10.24
C CYS A 249 14.94 -4.82 9.99
N CYS A 250 14.47 -4.58 8.77
CA CYS A 250 13.84 -3.34 8.38
C CYS A 250 12.32 -3.51 8.36
N ALA A 251 11.61 -2.48 8.79
CA ALA A 251 10.16 -2.50 8.83
C ALA A 251 9.51 -2.51 7.43
N ASN A 252 10.25 -2.13 6.37
CA ASN A 252 9.82 -2.33 4.97
C ASN A 252 11.04 -2.48 4.06
N ASP A 253 10.78 -2.83 2.79
CA ASP A 253 11.85 -3.05 1.80
C ASP A 253 12.55 -1.75 1.39
N LEU A 254 11.87 -0.60 1.35
CA LEU A 254 12.53 0.67 1.02
C LEU A 254 13.58 1.04 2.06
N LEU A 255 13.30 0.84 3.35
CA LEU A 255 14.29 0.96 4.42
C LEU A 255 15.46 -0.01 4.21
N ALA A 256 15.16 -1.27 3.84
CA ALA A 256 16.19 -2.27 3.60
C ALA A 256 17.07 -1.91 2.39
N LEU A 257 16.49 -1.36 1.32
CA LEU A 257 17.24 -0.89 0.15
C LEU A 257 18.17 0.26 0.52
N GLY A 258 17.71 1.22 1.32
CA GLY A 258 18.53 2.32 1.83
C GLY A 258 19.66 1.81 2.73
N ALA A 259 19.37 0.82 3.59
CA ALA A 259 20.37 0.17 4.42
C ALA A 259 21.45 -0.55 3.59
N LEU A 260 21.05 -1.33 2.57
CA LEU A 260 21.96 -1.98 1.63
C LEU A 260 22.87 -0.98 0.94
N GLN A 261 22.29 0.09 0.39
CA GLN A 261 23.03 1.15 -0.30
C GLN A 261 24.05 1.82 0.64
N ARG A 262 23.62 2.16 1.86
CA ARG A 262 24.49 2.82 2.83
C ARG A 262 25.61 1.95 3.31
N LEU A 263 25.34 0.68 3.64
CA LEU A 263 26.37 -0.31 4.06
C LEU A 263 27.40 -0.52 2.94
N ALA A 264 26.97 -0.66 1.69
CA ALA A 264 27.86 -0.77 0.54
C ALA A 264 28.74 0.47 0.38
N GLY A 265 28.17 1.69 0.52
CA GLY A 265 28.92 2.95 0.48
C GLY A 265 29.96 3.10 1.61
N LEU A 266 29.77 2.41 2.72
CA LEU A 266 30.72 2.34 3.83
C LEU A 266 31.73 1.18 3.71
N GLY A 267 31.63 0.34 2.67
CA GLY A 267 32.47 -0.84 2.51
C GLY A 267 32.13 -1.98 3.47
N ILE A 268 30.95 -1.97 4.10
CA ILE A 268 30.46 -3.02 5.00
C ILE A 268 29.76 -4.09 4.15
N ALA A 269 30.34 -5.29 4.14
CA ALA A 269 29.84 -6.38 3.31
C ALA A 269 28.47 -6.91 3.80
N VAL A 270 27.52 -7.01 2.89
CA VAL A 270 26.23 -7.69 3.11
C VAL A 270 26.21 -8.94 2.21
N PRO A 271 25.94 -10.14 2.76
CA PRO A 271 25.66 -10.47 4.16
C PRO A 271 26.91 -10.72 5.03
N GLY A 272 28.13 -10.62 4.46
CA GLY A 272 29.38 -11.09 5.10
C GLY A 272 29.72 -10.48 6.46
N ALA A 273 29.40 -9.19 6.68
CA ALA A 273 29.59 -8.51 7.96
C ALA A 273 28.25 -8.27 8.67
N VAL A 274 27.22 -7.90 7.92
CA VAL A 274 25.88 -7.59 8.44
C VAL A 274 24.83 -8.18 7.49
N SER A 275 23.89 -8.94 8.02
CA SER A 275 22.70 -9.38 7.29
C SER A 275 21.66 -8.27 7.24
N VAL A 276 20.91 -8.14 6.14
CA VAL A 276 19.81 -7.18 5.99
C VAL A 276 18.55 -7.91 5.54
N ALA A 277 17.44 -7.66 6.23
CA ALA A 277 16.14 -8.21 5.89
C ALA A 277 15.10 -7.09 5.82
N GLY A 278 14.16 -7.19 4.87
CA GLY A 278 13.07 -6.25 4.65
C GLY A 278 11.70 -6.84 4.99
N PHE A 279 10.67 -6.16 4.49
CA PHE A 279 9.27 -6.54 4.60
C PHE A 279 8.52 -5.92 3.42
N ASP A 280 7.59 -6.61 2.80
CA ASP A 280 6.66 -6.31 1.72
C ASP A 280 6.90 -7.18 0.48
N ASP A 281 8.13 -7.59 0.17
CA ASP A 281 8.57 -8.31 -1.05
C ASP A 281 8.21 -7.54 -2.32
N ILE A 282 8.57 -6.26 -2.35
CA ILE A 282 8.41 -5.45 -3.57
C ILE A 282 9.27 -6.00 -4.71
N THR A 283 8.87 -5.75 -5.96
CA THR A 283 9.54 -6.33 -7.13
C THR A 283 11.05 -6.08 -7.17
N THR A 284 11.51 -4.93 -6.68
CA THR A 284 12.93 -4.56 -6.63
C THR A 284 13.73 -5.38 -5.62
N ALA A 285 13.11 -5.97 -4.60
CA ALA A 285 13.79 -6.77 -3.58
C ALA A 285 14.57 -7.96 -4.17
N ALA A 286 14.02 -8.61 -5.19
CA ALA A 286 14.67 -9.71 -5.89
C ALA A 286 15.77 -9.27 -6.89
N LEU A 287 15.81 -7.98 -7.25
CA LEU A 287 16.68 -7.43 -8.29
C LEU A 287 17.94 -6.76 -7.72
N THR A 288 18.04 -6.60 -6.41
CA THR A 288 19.24 -6.04 -5.75
C THR A 288 20.41 -7.03 -5.75
N SER A 289 21.60 -6.51 -5.49
CA SER A 289 22.81 -7.32 -5.28
C SER A 289 23.48 -6.89 -3.97
N PRO A 290 23.39 -7.74 -2.92
CA PRO A 290 22.72 -9.04 -2.85
C PRO A 290 21.19 -8.92 -2.96
N SER A 291 20.51 -9.98 -3.43
CA SER A 291 19.04 -10.04 -3.45
C SER A 291 18.47 -10.03 -2.02
N LEU A 292 17.40 -9.24 -1.78
CA LEU A 292 16.92 -8.92 -0.45
C LEU A 292 16.03 -10.05 0.12
N SER A 293 16.41 -10.58 1.29
CA SER A 293 15.55 -11.39 2.15
C SER A 293 14.45 -10.51 2.73
N THR A 294 13.20 -10.96 2.68
CA THR A 294 12.05 -10.14 3.06
C THR A 294 10.86 -11.00 3.49
N VAL A 295 9.77 -10.35 3.88
CA VAL A 295 8.48 -11.00 4.11
C VAL A 295 7.56 -10.68 2.95
N HIS A 296 7.14 -11.71 2.23
CA HIS A 296 6.19 -11.58 1.12
C HIS A 296 4.78 -11.25 1.63
N LEU A 297 4.21 -10.18 1.08
CA LEU A 297 2.82 -9.80 1.23
C LEU A 297 2.08 -10.01 -0.11
N PRO A 298 0.87 -10.57 -0.10
CA PRO A 298 0.09 -10.78 -1.32
C PRO A 298 -0.58 -9.48 -1.79
N LEU A 299 0.21 -8.42 -2.06
CA LEU A 299 -0.26 -7.04 -2.30
C LEU A 299 -1.31 -6.93 -3.40
N ARG A 300 -1.07 -7.61 -4.52
CA ARG A 300 -2.01 -7.61 -5.65
C ARG A 300 -3.33 -8.32 -5.29
N GLU A 301 -3.28 -9.39 -4.52
CA GLU A 301 -4.49 -10.07 -4.03
C GLU A 301 -5.21 -9.24 -2.97
N MET A 302 -4.49 -8.49 -2.11
CA MET A 302 -5.10 -7.52 -1.20
C MET A 302 -5.94 -6.50 -2.00
N GLY A 303 -5.39 -5.93 -3.07
CA GLY A 303 -6.13 -5.02 -3.95
C GLY A 303 -7.37 -5.66 -4.57
N ARG A 304 -7.24 -6.89 -5.11
CA ARG A 304 -8.38 -7.61 -5.70
C ARG A 304 -9.48 -7.89 -4.67
N ARG A 305 -9.12 -8.31 -3.46
CA ARG A 305 -10.08 -8.57 -2.39
C ARG A 305 -10.72 -7.28 -1.88
N GLY A 306 -9.94 -6.20 -1.75
CA GLY A 306 -10.47 -4.89 -1.43
C GLY A 306 -11.57 -4.45 -2.38
N PHE A 307 -11.36 -4.59 -3.69
CA PHE A 307 -12.40 -4.29 -4.66
C PHE A 307 -13.61 -5.25 -4.53
N ARG A 308 -13.39 -6.56 -4.35
CA ARG A 308 -14.51 -7.51 -4.14
C ARG A 308 -15.34 -7.17 -2.92
N HIS A 309 -14.72 -6.71 -1.83
CA HIS A 309 -15.45 -6.21 -0.65
C HIS A 309 -16.27 -4.97 -1.00
N ALA A 310 -15.70 -4.02 -1.76
CA ALA A 310 -16.44 -2.85 -2.21
C ALA A 310 -17.64 -3.23 -3.11
N ASP A 311 -17.47 -4.16 -4.03
CA ASP A 311 -18.53 -4.62 -4.94
C ASP A 311 -19.68 -5.31 -4.16
N ARG A 312 -19.35 -6.13 -3.16
CA ARG A 312 -20.34 -6.74 -2.26
C ARG A 312 -21.09 -5.71 -1.43
N LEU A 313 -20.39 -4.69 -0.89
CA LEU A 313 -21.04 -3.58 -0.19
C LEU A 313 -22.02 -2.83 -1.10
N LEU A 314 -21.62 -2.60 -2.36
CA LEU A 314 -22.49 -1.96 -3.38
C LEU A 314 -23.71 -2.81 -3.73
N ALA A 315 -23.61 -4.14 -3.58
CA ALA A 315 -24.73 -5.07 -3.72
C ALA A 315 -25.62 -5.16 -2.45
N GLY A 316 -25.27 -4.47 -1.37
CA GLY A 316 -25.99 -4.49 -0.09
C GLY A 316 -25.57 -5.63 0.84
N GLU A 317 -24.46 -6.30 0.57
CA GLU A 317 -23.88 -7.30 1.46
C GLU A 317 -22.85 -6.65 2.39
N VAL A 318 -22.65 -7.23 3.58
CA VAL A 318 -21.59 -6.80 4.52
C VAL A 318 -20.52 -7.90 4.58
N PRO A 319 -19.38 -7.73 3.85
CA PRO A 319 -18.30 -8.70 3.90
C PRO A 319 -17.61 -8.66 5.26
N GLN A 320 -17.10 -9.79 5.71
CA GLN A 320 -16.26 -9.86 6.90
C GLN A 320 -14.85 -9.40 6.57
N SER A 321 -14.16 -8.79 7.56
CA SER A 321 -12.74 -8.46 7.43
C SER A 321 -11.89 -9.72 7.27
N GLU A 322 -10.82 -9.62 6.48
CA GLU A 322 -9.93 -10.72 6.14
C GLU A 322 -8.49 -10.37 6.50
N VAL A 323 -7.77 -11.33 7.09
CA VAL A 323 -6.32 -11.23 7.29
C VAL A 323 -5.63 -12.22 6.35
N LEU A 324 -4.80 -11.72 5.44
CA LEU A 324 -4.08 -12.55 4.47
C LEU A 324 -2.76 -13.06 5.08
N PRO A 325 -2.33 -14.26 4.69
CA PRO A 325 -1.07 -14.84 5.17
C PRO A 325 0.14 -14.07 4.63
N THR A 326 1.20 -14.04 5.42
CA THR A 326 2.53 -13.56 5.05
C THR A 326 3.51 -14.74 4.98
N GLN A 327 4.60 -14.60 4.22
CA GLN A 327 5.61 -15.64 4.07
C GLN A 327 7.02 -15.05 4.10
N VAL A 328 7.92 -15.61 4.92
CA VAL A 328 9.33 -15.26 4.88
C VAL A 328 9.98 -15.78 3.61
N VAL A 329 10.69 -14.92 2.90
CA VAL A 329 11.45 -15.22 1.68
C VAL A 329 12.91 -14.93 1.94
N MET A 330 13.70 -15.98 2.14
CA MET A 330 15.15 -15.86 2.35
C MET A 330 15.88 -15.76 1.01
N ARG A 331 16.80 -14.79 0.91
CA ARG A 331 17.63 -14.52 -0.27
C ARG A 331 19.08 -14.25 0.14
N ASP A 332 19.87 -13.64 -0.74
CA ASP A 332 21.34 -13.49 -0.58
C ASP A 332 21.77 -12.42 0.42
N SER A 333 20.86 -11.53 0.87
CA SER A 333 21.19 -10.46 1.83
C SER A 333 21.32 -10.92 3.27
N THR A 334 21.07 -12.22 3.54
CA THR A 334 21.19 -12.82 4.88
C THR A 334 22.02 -14.08 4.84
N ALA A 335 22.91 -14.26 5.84
CA ALA A 335 23.73 -15.44 6.05
C ALA A 335 24.02 -15.61 7.55
N PRO A 336 24.53 -16.74 8.01
CA PRO A 336 25.02 -16.88 9.39
C PRO A 336 26.01 -15.77 9.76
N PRO A 337 25.98 -15.24 11.00
CA PRO A 337 26.89 -14.20 11.42
C PRO A 337 28.36 -14.67 11.35
N ALA A 338 29.26 -13.74 11.01
CA ALA A 338 30.69 -14.05 10.99
C ALA A 338 31.18 -14.58 12.35
N PRO A 339 32.14 -15.53 12.38
CA PRO A 339 32.72 -16.00 13.61
C PRO A 339 33.28 -14.82 14.46
N GLY A 340 32.82 -14.71 15.72
CA GLY A 340 33.18 -13.61 16.64
C GLY A 340 32.10 -12.54 16.79
N LEU A 341 31.09 -12.42 15.88
CA LEU A 341 29.92 -11.53 16.02
C LEU A 341 28.71 -12.27 16.62
N ALA A 342 28.75 -13.57 16.70
CA ALA A 342 27.65 -14.39 17.22
C ALA A 342 27.34 -14.18 18.71
N GLY A 343 28.06 -13.32 19.42
CA GLY A 343 27.86 -13.08 20.86
C GLY A 343 28.77 -12.01 21.48
N THR A 344 29.58 -11.30 20.72
CA THR A 344 30.55 -10.34 21.26
C THR A 344 30.19 -8.88 21.07
N THR A 345 30.56 -8.07 22.06
CA THR A 345 30.32 -6.63 22.21
C THR A 345 31.28 -5.72 21.40
N ALA A 346 31.82 -6.16 20.27
CA ALA A 346 32.72 -5.33 19.49
C ALA A 346 32.02 -4.74 18.28
N ALA A 347 31.87 -3.41 18.25
CA ALA A 347 31.47 -2.68 17.04
C ALA A 347 32.46 -2.97 15.90
N PRO A 348 31.99 -3.12 14.64
CA PRO A 348 32.91 -3.18 13.52
C PRO A 348 33.77 -1.92 13.52
N SER A 349 35.10 -2.09 13.53
CA SER A 349 36.05 -0.96 13.47
C SER A 349 35.73 -0.13 12.24
N ALA A 350 35.27 1.11 12.45
CA ALA A 350 35.07 2.07 11.39
C ALA A 350 36.43 2.30 10.72
N ALA A 351 36.62 1.68 9.55
CA ALA A 351 37.74 2.03 8.70
C ALA A 351 37.64 3.54 8.41
N ARG A 352 38.69 4.26 8.74
CA ARG A 352 38.82 5.73 8.61
C ARG A 352 38.20 6.19 7.30
N ALA A 353 37.17 7.03 7.39
CA ALA A 353 36.64 7.75 6.24
C ALA A 353 37.79 8.50 5.56
N PRO A 354 37.93 8.43 4.23
CA PRO A 354 38.86 9.29 3.53
C PRO A 354 38.42 10.74 3.71
N ALA A 355 39.32 11.57 4.21
CA ALA A 355 39.11 13.00 4.40
C ALA A 355 38.65 13.62 3.06
N LEU A 356 37.47 14.21 3.05
CA LEU A 356 37.00 15.08 1.97
C LEU A 356 38.01 16.23 1.83
N ARG A 357 38.85 16.19 0.78
CA ARG A 357 39.66 17.33 0.39
C ARG A 357 38.72 18.46 -0.06
N ALA A 358 38.62 19.49 0.78
CA ALA A 358 38.11 20.77 0.36
C ALA A 358 39.00 21.31 -0.79
N GLY A 359 38.50 21.30 -2.00
CA GLY A 359 39.04 21.98 -3.16
C GLY A 359 38.11 23.15 -3.49
N LEU A 360 38.44 24.30 -2.91
CA LEU A 360 38.01 25.60 -3.41
C LEU A 360 38.96 25.99 -4.53
N SER A 361 38.43 26.23 -5.72
CA SER A 361 38.82 27.31 -6.64
C SER A 361 37.75 27.42 -7.74
#